data_170b73771a679930b317eabfc60e451d
#
_entry.id   170b73771a679930b317eabfc60e451d
#
_cell.length_a   1.000
_cell.length_b   1.000
_cell.length_c   1.000
_cell.angle_alpha   90.00
_cell.angle_beta   90.00
_cell.angle_gamma   90.00
#
_symmetry.space_group_name_H-M   'P 1'
#
loop_
_entity.id
_entity.type
_entity.pdbx_description
1 polymer ?
#
loop_
_entity_poly.entity_id
_entity_poly.type
_entity_poly.pdbx_seq_one_letter_code
_entity_poly.pdbx_strand_id
1 'polypeptide(L)'
;MTTLKVGIASYEDMKERTMAIAKGELRPKPSDPTVWFTSPESFAKLLSNRNRALLAQIADTHPASLHELAASTGRTPGNLSRTLKTMERYGLVRLHRGVRGAVRPEVPYRDVQLEMTLTQAVPLGTPNVSTSP
;
A
#
# COMPACT_ATOMS: atom_id res chain seq x y z
N MET A 1 17.49 1.06 0.01
CA MET A 1 17.03 0.83 0.48
C MET A 1 15.85 0.69 0.35
N THR A 2 15.15 0.77 0.65
CA THR A 2 13.92 0.10 0.48
C THR A 2 12.83 0.96 1.02
N THR A 3 12.53 1.96 0.25
CA THR A 3 11.42 2.84 0.52
C THR A 3 10.36 2.64 -0.55
N LEU A 4 9.14 2.36 -0.10
CA LEU A 4 8.01 2.28 -1.01
C LEU A 4 7.38 3.65 -1.10
N LYS A 5 7.27 4.17 -2.31
CA LYS A 5 6.65 5.48 -2.51
C LYS A 5 5.18 5.29 -2.86
N VAL A 6 4.33 5.92 -2.06
CA VAL A 6 2.89 5.79 -2.14
C VAL A 6 2.28 7.15 -2.41
N GLY A 7 1.33 7.19 -3.32
CA GLY A 7 0.59 8.42 -3.61
C GLY A 7 -0.88 8.26 -3.27
N ILE A 8 -1.56 9.39 -3.22
CA ILE A 8 -3.02 9.41 -3.06
C ILE A 8 -3.59 10.02 -4.32
N ALA A 9 -4.52 9.34 -4.95
CA ALA A 9 -5.20 9.86 -6.12
C ALA A 9 -6.56 9.19 -6.24
N SER A 10 -7.54 9.96 -6.68
CA SER A 10 -8.87 9.40 -6.91
C SER A 10 -8.79 8.39 -8.05
N TYR A 11 -9.83 7.57 -8.12
CA TYR A 11 -9.91 6.59 -9.20
C TYR A 11 -9.85 7.29 -10.56
N GLU A 12 -10.52 8.42 -10.68
CA GLU A 12 -10.54 9.13 -11.95
C GLU A 12 -9.22 9.76 -12.30
N ASP A 13 -8.52 10.29 -11.30
CA ASP A 13 -7.18 10.82 -11.53
C ASP A 13 -6.23 9.72 -11.98
N MET A 14 -6.35 8.54 -11.40
CA MET A 14 -5.52 7.42 -11.81
C MET A 14 -5.82 7.00 -13.23
N LYS A 15 -7.10 7.02 -13.59
CA LYS A 15 -7.49 6.68 -14.94
C LYS A 15 -6.92 7.67 -15.94
N GLU A 16 -7.01 8.97 -15.63
CA GLU A 16 -6.45 9.99 -16.51
C GLU A 16 -4.95 9.85 -16.64
N ARG A 17 -4.28 9.57 -15.52
CA ARG A 17 -2.83 9.39 -15.56
C ARG A 17 -2.46 8.20 -16.42
N THR A 18 -3.16 7.09 -16.28
CA THR A 18 -2.89 5.89 -17.06
C THR A 18 -3.08 6.17 -18.55
N MET A 19 -4.13 6.89 -18.91
CA MET A 19 -4.37 7.23 -20.30
C MET A 19 -3.32 8.18 -20.84
N ALA A 20 -2.89 9.13 -20.03
CA ALA A 20 -1.86 10.06 -20.47
C ALA A 20 -0.52 9.34 -20.71
N ILE A 21 -0.20 8.38 -19.87
CA ILE A 21 0.99 7.57 -20.06
C ILE A 21 0.89 6.75 -21.35
N ALA A 22 -0.28 6.14 -21.58
CA ALA A 22 -0.50 5.34 -22.76
C ALA A 22 -0.40 6.15 -24.03
N LYS A 23 -0.80 7.43 -23.98
CA LYS A 23 -0.74 8.31 -25.14
C LYS A 23 0.63 8.98 -25.32
N GLY A 24 1.54 8.74 -24.43
CA GLY A 24 2.85 9.38 -24.49
C GLY A 24 2.87 10.82 -24.01
N GLU A 25 1.77 11.29 -23.41
CA GLU A 25 1.69 12.66 -22.94
C GLU A 25 2.33 12.84 -21.58
N LEU A 26 2.45 11.76 -20.82
CA LEU A 26 3.06 11.78 -19.50
C LEU A 26 4.07 10.66 -19.40
N ARG A 27 5.24 10.99 -18.88
CA ARG A 27 6.29 10.01 -18.72
C ARG A 27 6.57 9.82 -17.23
N PRO A 28 6.35 8.62 -16.69
CA PRO A 28 6.61 8.39 -15.27
C PRO A 28 8.07 8.65 -14.93
N LYS A 29 8.30 9.21 -13.76
CA LYS A 29 9.64 9.50 -13.26
C LYS A 29 10.01 8.48 -12.20
N PRO A 30 11.30 8.19 -12.01
CA PRO A 30 11.70 7.27 -10.94
C PRO A 30 11.25 7.73 -9.55
N SER A 31 11.06 9.04 -9.36
CA SER A 31 10.64 9.58 -8.08
C SER A 31 9.12 9.51 -7.87
N ASP A 32 8.37 9.14 -8.90
CA ASP A 32 6.93 9.06 -8.77
C ASP A 32 6.51 7.89 -7.86
N PRO A 33 5.35 8.00 -7.21
CA PRO A 33 4.82 6.86 -6.47
C PRO A 33 4.60 5.67 -7.38
N THR A 34 4.81 4.49 -6.84
CA THR A 34 4.56 3.25 -7.57
C THR A 34 3.28 2.57 -7.12
N VAL A 35 2.74 2.99 -6.00
CA VAL A 35 1.52 2.44 -5.44
C VAL A 35 0.60 3.61 -5.10
N TRP A 36 -0.67 3.46 -5.40
CA TRP A 36 -1.63 4.53 -5.20
C TRP A 36 -2.81 4.07 -4.37
N PHE A 37 -3.18 4.89 -3.39
CA PHE A 37 -4.41 4.70 -2.62
C PHE A 37 -5.41 5.74 -3.07
N THR A 38 -6.69 5.41 -2.94
CA THR A 38 -7.74 6.32 -3.39
C THR A 38 -8.05 7.41 -2.37
N SER A 39 -7.61 7.26 -1.15
CA SER A 39 -7.83 8.27 -0.11
C SER A 39 -6.80 8.12 1.00
N PRO A 40 -6.53 9.20 1.73
CA PRO A 40 -5.68 9.09 2.92
C PRO A 40 -6.25 8.14 3.96
N GLU A 41 -7.58 8.07 4.04
CA GLU A 41 -8.24 7.19 5.01
C GLU A 41 -7.97 5.72 4.71
N SER A 42 -8.01 5.34 3.43
CA SER A 42 -7.74 3.95 3.07
C SER A 42 -6.28 3.60 3.34
N PHE A 43 -5.36 4.54 3.11
CA PHE A 43 -3.96 4.35 3.44
C PHE A 43 -3.79 4.15 4.95
N ALA A 44 -4.39 5.03 5.74
CA ALA A 44 -4.25 4.96 7.20
C ALA A 44 -4.89 3.69 7.75
N LYS A 45 -5.98 3.24 7.15
CA LYS A 45 -6.65 2.03 7.62
C LYS A 45 -5.77 0.80 7.40
N LEU A 46 -5.13 0.70 6.25
CA LEU A 46 -4.26 -0.43 5.97
C LEU A 46 -2.99 -0.37 6.79
N LEU A 47 -2.45 0.82 7.01
CA LEU A 47 -1.24 0.98 7.80
C LEU A 47 -1.54 1.49 9.20
N SER A 48 -2.57 0.92 9.81
CA SER A 48 -2.90 1.19 11.20
C SER A 48 -1.76 0.75 12.11
N ASN A 49 -1.79 1.22 13.36
CA ASN A 49 -0.78 0.81 14.34
C ASN A 49 -0.70 -0.71 14.44
N ARG A 50 -1.87 -1.37 14.45
CA ARG A 50 -1.92 -2.82 14.58
C ARG A 50 -1.28 -3.51 13.38
N ASN A 51 -1.57 -3.03 12.19
CA ASN A 51 -0.99 -3.64 10.98
C ASN A 51 0.49 -3.31 10.84
N ARG A 52 0.91 -2.12 11.26
CA ARG A 52 2.35 -1.80 11.23
C ARG A 52 3.12 -2.66 12.22
N ALA A 53 2.52 -2.96 13.36
CA ALA A 53 3.15 -3.89 14.31
C ALA A 53 3.29 -5.28 13.69
N LEU A 54 2.29 -5.69 12.91
CA LEU A 54 2.37 -6.96 12.19
C LEU A 54 3.53 -6.97 11.19
N LEU A 55 3.66 -5.89 10.43
CA LEU A 55 4.76 -5.79 9.46
C LEU A 55 6.12 -5.82 10.15
N ALA A 56 6.23 -5.12 11.28
CA ALA A 56 7.47 -5.12 12.03
C ALA A 56 7.80 -6.51 12.54
N GLN A 57 6.81 -7.25 12.99
CA GLN A 57 7.03 -8.61 13.48
C GLN A 57 7.50 -9.53 12.36
N ILE A 58 6.89 -9.39 11.17
CA ILE A 58 7.33 -10.18 10.03
C ILE A 58 8.78 -9.86 9.69
N ALA A 59 9.13 -8.58 9.68
CA ALA A 59 10.49 -8.16 9.34
C ALA A 59 11.50 -8.65 10.37
N ASP A 60 11.11 -8.69 11.65
CA ASP A 60 12.02 -9.07 12.71
C ASP A 60 12.18 -10.58 12.88
N THR A 61 11.09 -11.32 12.72
CA THR A 61 11.11 -12.75 13.07
C THR A 61 11.19 -13.67 11.87
N HIS A 62 10.94 -13.14 10.66
CA HIS A 62 11.01 -13.95 9.43
C HIS A 62 10.21 -15.25 9.57
N PRO A 63 8.90 -15.18 9.83
CA PRO A 63 8.12 -16.39 10.04
C PRO A 63 8.14 -17.28 8.80
N ALA A 64 8.21 -18.58 9.03
CA ALA A 64 8.29 -19.54 7.93
C ALA A 64 6.94 -19.76 7.26
N SER A 65 5.84 -19.41 7.92
CA SER A 65 4.51 -19.65 7.39
C SER A 65 3.51 -18.71 8.04
N LEU A 66 2.34 -18.59 7.45
CA LEU A 66 1.25 -17.86 8.07
C LEU A 66 0.75 -18.55 9.33
N HIS A 67 0.84 -19.85 9.37
CA HIS A 67 0.47 -20.62 10.57
C HIS A 67 1.34 -20.20 11.75
N GLU A 68 2.63 -20.12 11.53
CA GLU A 68 3.56 -19.68 12.57
C GLU A 68 3.27 -18.24 12.99
N LEU A 69 3.00 -17.38 12.03
CA LEU A 69 2.69 -15.98 12.30
C LEU A 69 1.40 -15.85 13.09
N ALA A 70 0.39 -16.65 12.76
CA ALA A 70 -0.87 -16.65 13.50
C ALA A 70 -0.64 -17.01 14.96
N ALA A 71 0.18 -18.02 15.21
CA ALA A 71 0.47 -18.46 16.56
C ALA A 71 1.16 -17.37 17.37
N SER A 72 2.07 -16.62 16.74
CA SER A 72 2.83 -15.61 17.46
C SER A 72 2.09 -14.29 17.62
N THR A 73 1.10 -14.00 16.78
CA THR A 73 0.39 -12.72 16.85
C THR A 73 -0.95 -12.81 17.54
N GLY A 74 -1.48 -14.00 17.71
CA GLY A 74 -2.82 -14.17 18.25
C GLY A 74 -3.91 -13.87 17.26
N ARG A 75 -3.58 -13.59 16.00
CA ARG A 75 -4.58 -13.38 14.96
C ARG A 75 -5.02 -14.72 14.39
N THR A 76 -6.25 -14.78 13.90
CA THR A 76 -6.70 -16.00 13.23
C THR A 76 -6.05 -16.11 11.87
N PRO A 77 -5.84 -17.32 11.37
CA PRO A 77 -5.29 -17.49 10.02
C PRO A 77 -6.11 -16.81 8.95
N GLY A 78 -7.44 -16.82 9.08
CA GLY A 78 -8.29 -16.14 8.10
C GLY A 78 -8.10 -14.64 8.09
N ASN A 79 -7.97 -14.04 9.27
CA ASN A 79 -7.71 -12.60 9.37
C ASN A 79 -6.37 -12.25 8.75
N LEU A 80 -5.34 -13.01 9.09
CA LEU A 80 -4.01 -12.77 8.51
C LEU A 80 -4.02 -12.92 7.00
N SER A 81 -4.67 -13.96 6.49
CA SER A 81 -4.70 -14.20 5.06
C SER A 81 -5.32 -13.01 4.32
N ARG A 82 -6.45 -12.51 4.82
CA ARG A 82 -7.11 -11.37 4.17
C ARG A 82 -6.26 -10.11 4.23
N THR A 83 -5.72 -9.83 5.41
CA THR A 83 -4.90 -8.63 5.60
C THR A 83 -3.66 -8.67 4.73
N LEU A 84 -2.97 -9.81 4.72
CA LEU A 84 -1.73 -9.91 3.96
C LEU A 84 -1.96 -9.93 2.47
N LYS A 85 -3.08 -10.49 2.01
CA LYS A 85 -3.40 -10.42 0.59
C LYS A 85 -3.68 -8.98 0.15
N THR A 86 -4.34 -8.21 0.99
CA THR A 86 -4.55 -6.80 0.70
C THR A 86 -3.22 -6.06 0.65
N MET A 87 -2.34 -6.32 1.61
CA MET A 87 -1.02 -5.71 1.61
C MET A 87 -0.19 -6.13 0.41
N GLU A 88 -0.34 -7.37 -0.03
CA GLU A 88 0.37 -7.84 -1.22
C GLU A 88 -0.05 -7.05 -2.46
N ARG A 89 -1.33 -6.74 -2.58
CA ARG A 89 -1.80 -5.96 -3.71
C ARG A 89 -1.19 -4.57 -3.76
N TYR A 90 -0.87 -4.00 -2.61
CA TYR A 90 -0.24 -2.69 -2.55
C TYR A 90 1.29 -2.78 -2.48
N GLY A 91 1.85 -3.98 -2.58
CA GLY A 91 3.30 -4.13 -2.59
C GLY A 91 3.96 -4.03 -1.24
N LEU A 92 3.18 -4.00 -0.16
CA LEU A 92 3.74 -3.88 1.19
C LEU A 92 4.37 -5.17 1.68
N VAL A 93 3.89 -6.31 1.19
CA VAL A 93 4.46 -7.61 1.52
C VAL A 93 4.55 -8.44 0.27
N ARG A 94 5.46 -9.41 0.27
CA ARG A 94 5.51 -10.47 -0.71
C ARG A 94 5.13 -11.76 -0.03
N LEU A 95 4.30 -12.54 -0.69
CA LEU A 95 3.88 -13.83 -0.15
C LEU A 95 4.51 -14.91 -1.02
N HIS A 96 5.42 -15.67 -0.44
CA HIS A 96 6.13 -16.75 -1.13
C HIS A 96 5.39 -18.05 -0.87
N ARG A 97 4.83 -18.61 -1.90
CA ARG A 97 4.05 -19.84 -1.77
C ARG A 97 4.95 -21.03 -2.00
N GLY A 98 4.97 -21.89 -1.01
CA GLY A 98 5.80 -23.08 -1.03
C GLY A 98 5.00 -24.36 -1.14
N VAL A 99 5.65 -25.47 -0.80
CA VAL A 99 5.00 -26.76 -0.88
C VAL A 99 3.90 -26.87 0.15
N ARG A 100 2.88 -27.65 -0.16
CA ARG A 100 1.78 -27.94 0.76
C ARG A 100 1.01 -26.70 1.20
N GLY A 101 0.98 -25.70 0.33
CA GLY A 101 0.22 -24.50 0.64
C GLY A 101 0.82 -23.59 1.67
N ALA A 102 2.04 -23.87 2.12
CA ALA A 102 2.71 -22.97 3.06
C ALA A 102 2.96 -21.62 2.39
N VAL A 103 2.72 -20.54 3.12
CA VAL A 103 2.93 -19.19 2.61
C VAL A 103 3.85 -18.48 3.58
N ARG A 104 4.96 -17.99 3.06
CA ARG A 104 5.97 -17.29 3.85
C ARG A 104 5.89 -15.79 3.51
N PRO A 105 5.55 -14.94 4.48
CA PRO A 105 5.48 -13.51 4.21
C PRO A 105 6.86 -12.86 4.32
N GLU A 106 7.04 -11.82 3.51
CA GLU A 106 8.26 -11.02 3.54
C GLU A 106 7.90 -9.57 3.38
N VAL A 107 8.54 -8.68 4.15
CA VAL A 107 8.36 -7.24 4.02
C VAL A 107 9.55 -6.70 3.26
N PRO A 108 9.38 -6.36 1.96
CA PRO A 108 10.53 -5.95 1.14
C PRO A 108 10.96 -4.51 1.36
N TYR A 109 10.15 -3.71 2.03
CA TYR A 109 10.46 -2.30 2.23
C TYR A 109 10.61 -2.00 3.70
N ARG A 110 11.56 -1.14 4.01
CA ARG A 110 11.79 -0.70 5.37
C ARG A 110 10.89 0.47 5.73
N ASP A 111 10.66 1.35 4.77
CA ASP A 111 9.93 2.58 4.98
C ASP A 111 8.89 2.80 3.92
N VAL A 112 7.88 3.58 4.24
CA VAL A 112 6.88 4.04 3.29
C VAL A 112 6.93 5.55 3.28
N GLN A 113 6.95 6.13 2.09
CA GLN A 113 6.92 7.56 1.92
C GLN A 113 5.62 7.92 1.21
N LEU A 114 4.78 8.68 1.89
CA LEU A 114 3.49 9.08 1.35
C LEU A 114 3.60 10.46 0.72
N GLU A 115 3.12 10.57 -0.50
CA GLU A 115 3.09 11.85 -1.20
C GLU A 115 1.66 12.18 -1.52
N MET A 116 1.20 13.37 -1.10
CA MET A 116 -0.16 13.79 -1.31
C MET A 116 -0.16 15.28 -1.56
N THR A 117 -0.91 15.71 -2.56
CA THR A 117 -0.98 17.12 -2.90
C THR A 117 -2.02 17.82 -2.03
N LEU A 118 -1.62 18.90 -1.41
CA LEU A 118 -2.54 19.67 -0.57
C LEU A 118 -3.29 20.77 -1.32
N THR A 119 -2.66 21.31 -2.34
CA THR A 119 -3.19 22.50 -2.95
C THR A 119 -3.82 22.27 -4.31
N GLN A 120 -3.67 21.09 -4.84
CA GLN A 120 -4.26 20.80 -6.11
C GLN A 120 -5.74 20.55 -5.94
N ALA A 121 -6.51 21.21 -6.72
CA ALA A 121 -7.94 21.05 -6.60
C ALA A 121 -8.35 19.65 -6.89
N VAL A 122 -9.31 19.23 -6.17
CA VAL A 122 -9.92 18.01 -6.45
C VAL A 122 -10.64 18.20 -7.72
N PRO A 123 -10.46 17.43 -8.59
CA PRO A 123 -11.05 17.55 -9.83
C PRO A 123 -12.42 17.67 -9.57
N LEU A 124 -13.02 17.75 -10.17
CA LEU A 124 -14.22 17.71 -10.00
C LEU A 124 -14.86 18.61 -9.60
N GLY A 125 -14.71 19.28 -10.07
CA GLY A 125 -15.58 20.08 -9.93
C GLY A 125 -15.93 20.55 -8.71
N THR A 126 -15.31 20.61 -7.98
CA THR A 126 -15.69 20.95 -6.86
C THR A 126 -15.15 22.16 -6.67
N PRO A 127 -15.72 22.95 -6.76
CA PRO A 127 -15.29 24.20 -6.73
C PRO A 127 -14.73 24.53 -5.45
N ASN A 128 -14.54 24.41 -4.98
CA ASN A 128 -14.09 24.79 -4.04
C ASN A 128 -13.54 25.23 -3.42
N VAL A 129 -13.42 25.31 -3.23
CA VAL A 129 -12.93 25.55 -2.73
C VAL A 129 -12.32 26.26 -2.17
N SER A 130 -12.16 26.55 -2.02
CA SER A 130 -11.52 27.19 -1.60
C SER A 130 -11.10 27.71 -0.92
N THR A 131 -10.96 27.80 -0.54
CA THR A 131 -10.58 28.35 -0.08
C THR A 131 -9.97 28.79 0.67
N SER A 132 -9.82 29.06 0.96
CA SER A 132 -9.29 29.62 1.47
C SER A 132 -8.85 29.83 2.28
N PRO A 133 -8.38 29.87 2.66
CA PRO A 133 -7.91 29.95 3.63
C PRO A 133 -7.63 30.68 4.04
#